data_ed8852fbb2c2cde97ea2b06967d040c8
#
_entry.id   ed8852fbb2c2cde97ea2b06967d040c8
#
_cell.length_a   1.000
_cell.length_b   1.000
_cell.length_c   1.000
_cell.angle_alpha   90.00
_cell.angle_beta   90.00
_cell.angle_gamma   90.00
#
_symmetry.space_group_name_H-M   'P 1'
#
loop_
_entity.id
_entity.type
_entity.pdbx_description
1 polymer ?
#
loop_
_entity_poly.entity_id
_entity_poly.type
_entity_poly.pdbx_seq_one_letter_code
_entity_poly.pdbx_strand_id
1 'polypeptide(L)'
;MGKGRTGWSHRRCAADDQGKYCNERNASAAWLCGPAVKACRRRCTACGAHARGGGVLLAKTTMPDLGMLSSGLSSFHKLARNPWDIATNPGGSSAGAGSAAAAGYGPLHIGTDIGGSVRLPAGWCGLVGLKPSFGRIPIDPPFLGRVAGPMTRTVADNALYMSVLSRPDRRDGMSLPYQDIDWMNLDIEVKGLKIGLWLDAGFDEPVGGEPVPPWKPQPNCLPMQARSSSRWRHSSIAP
;
A
#
# COMPACT_ATOMS: atom_id res chain seq x y z
N MET A 1 -37.51 -25.48 19.20
CA MET A 1 -36.35 -24.71 19.68
C MET A 1 -35.21 -24.86 18.68
N GLY A 2 -35.19 -24.02 17.66
CA GLY A 2 -34.21 -24.07 16.60
C GLY A 2 -32.98 -23.21 16.96
N LYS A 3 -31.84 -23.86 17.14
CA LYS A 3 -30.54 -23.16 17.32
C LYS A 3 -30.16 -22.51 15.99
N GLY A 4 -30.33 -21.20 15.90
CA GLY A 4 -29.79 -20.39 14.79
C GLY A 4 -28.28 -20.54 14.74
N ARG A 5 -27.81 -21.27 13.76
CA ARG A 5 -26.39 -21.25 13.38
C ARG A 5 -26.08 -19.93 12.72
N THR A 6 -25.52 -19.00 13.46
CA THR A 6 -24.81 -17.85 12.90
C THR A 6 -23.52 -18.36 12.28
N GLY A 7 -23.64 -18.96 11.12
CA GLY A 7 -22.49 -19.45 10.36
C GLY A 7 -21.78 -18.31 9.66
N TRP A 8 -21.00 -17.55 10.38
CA TRP A 8 -19.96 -16.73 9.78
C TRP A 8 -18.87 -17.66 9.27
N SER A 9 -19.02 -18.15 8.07
CA SER A 9 -17.94 -18.86 7.43
C SER A 9 -16.83 -17.83 7.13
N HIS A 10 -15.77 -17.93 7.89
CA HIS A 10 -14.51 -17.21 7.64
C HIS A 10 -13.88 -17.68 6.32
N ARG A 11 -14.50 -17.37 5.21
CA ARG A 11 -13.87 -17.57 3.92
C ARG A 11 -12.89 -16.44 3.72
N ARG A 12 -11.66 -16.74 3.93
CA ARG A 12 -10.53 -15.83 3.77
C ARG A 12 -10.32 -15.59 2.29
N CYS A 13 -10.34 -14.35 1.91
CA CYS A 13 -10.06 -13.92 0.55
C CYS A 13 -8.95 -12.89 0.60
N ALA A 14 -8.14 -12.86 -0.40
CA ALA A 14 -7.04 -11.94 -0.47
C ALA A 14 -7.16 -10.96 -1.57
N ALA A 15 -6.53 -10.01 -1.40
CA ALA A 15 -6.21 -8.78 -2.06
C ALA A 15 -7.16 -7.70 -1.65
N ASP A 16 -6.59 -6.67 -1.27
CA ASP A 16 -7.12 -5.42 -0.89
C ASP A 16 -7.72 -5.36 0.47
N ASP A 17 -7.04 -4.59 1.06
CA ASP A 17 -7.21 -4.11 2.37
C ASP A 17 -8.45 -3.23 2.59
N GLN A 18 -9.16 -2.78 1.56
CA GLN A 18 -10.21 -1.79 1.75
C GLN A 18 -11.63 -2.23 1.37
N GLY A 19 -11.88 -3.52 1.27
CA GLY A 19 -13.21 -4.03 0.91
C GLY A 19 -13.72 -3.56 -0.46
N LYS A 20 -12.90 -2.91 -1.24
CA LYS A 20 -13.23 -2.34 -2.54
C LYS A 20 -12.85 -3.21 -3.71
N TYR A 21 -11.97 -4.13 -3.48
CA TYR A 21 -11.48 -5.02 -4.49
C TYR A 21 -12.11 -6.39 -4.27
N CYS A 22 -12.97 -6.76 -5.14
CA CYS A 22 -13.71 -8.00 -5.05
C CYS A 22 -13.22 -8.96 -6.10
N ASN A 23 -13.09 -10.21 -5.76
CA ASN A 23 -13.16 -11.23 -6.77
C ASN A 23 -14.63 -11.65 -6.95
N GLU A 24 -14.96 -12.31 -8.06
CA GLU A 24 -16.31 -12.61 -8.49
C GLU A 24 -17.15 -13.43 -7.48
N ARG A 25 -16.53 -13.99 -6.45
CA ARG A 25 -17.17 -14.93 -5.51
C ARG A 25 -17.25 -14.46 -4.07
N ASN A 26 -16.70 -13.28 -3.77
CA ASN A 26 -16.56 -12.84 -2.38
C ASN A 26 -17.17 -11.46 -2.15
N ALA A 27 -18.01 -11.39 -1.13
CA ALA A 27 -18.49 -10.13 -0.61
C ALA A 27 -17.32 -9.28 -0.12
N SER A 28 -17.25 -8.04 -0.55
CA SER A 28 -16.44 -7.07 0.16
C SER A 28 -17.11 -6.79 1.49
N ALA A 29 -16.38 -6.85 2.59
CA ALA A 29 -16.80 -6.24 3.83
C ALA A 29 -16.82 -4.73 3.59
N ALA A 30 -17.90 -4.27 2.96
CA ALA A 30 -18.08 -2.88 2.67
C ALA A 30 -18.12 -2.11 3.98
N TRP A 31 -17.57 -1.01 3.99
CA TRP A 31 -17.52 0.17 4.85
C TRP A 31 -18.47 0.26 6.04
N LEU A 32 -19.43 -0.64 6.19
CA LEU A 32 -20.48 -0.58 7.19
C LEU A 32 -20.74 -1.99 7.72
N CYS A 33 -20.70 -2.13 9.03
CA CYS A 33 -21.28 -3.22 9.75
C CYS A 33 -22.80 -3.24 9.50
N GLY A 34 -23.22 -3.75 8.36
CA GLY A 34 -24.62 -3.89 8.00
C GLY A 34 -24.91 -5.25 7.40
N PRO A 35 -26.15 -5.77 7.54
CA PRO A 35 -26.50 -7.15 7.19
C PRO A 35 -26.50 -7.47 5.69
N ALA A 36 -26.14 -6.55 4.83
CA ALA A 36 -26.20 -6.70 3.38
C ALA A 36 -24.84 -6.54 2.71
N VAL A 37 -23.89 -7.40 3.03
CA VAL A 37 -22.65 -7.49 2.24
C VAL A 37 -22.97 -8.20 0.93
N LYS A 38 -23.16 -7.45 -0.15
CA LYS A 38 -23.36 -8.02 -1.48
C LYS A 38 -22.04 -8.54 -2.03
N ALA A 39 -22.04 -9.76 -2.53
CA ALA A 39 -20.92 -10.28 -3.28
C ALA A 39 -20.65 -9.41 -4.51
N CYS A 40 -19.43 -8.96 -4.67
CA CYS A 40 -19.04 -8.21 -5.86
C CYS A 40 -18.89 -9.19 -7.03
N ARG A 41 -19.56 -8.92 -8.12
CA ARG A 41 -19.54 -9.77 -9.33
C ARG A 41 -18.38 -9.45 -10.27
N ARG A 42 -17.62 -8.40 -10.01
CA ARG A 42 -16.50 -7.98 -10.86
C ARG A 42 -15.19 -7.98 -10.07
N ARG A 43 -14.13 -8.37 -10.72
CA ARG A 43 -12.79 -8.13 -10.21
C ARG A 43 -12.48 -6.64 -10.28
N CYS A 44 -11.88 -6.10 -9.23
CA CYS A 44 -11.30 -4.76 -9.28
C CYS A 44 -10.23 -4.65 -10.37
N THR A 45 -9.82 -3.44 -10.69
CA THR A 45 -8.79 -3.17 -11.68
C THR A 45 -7.48 -3.90 -11.38
N ALA A 46 -6.97 -3.76 -10.15
CA ALA A 46 -5.72 -4.41 -9.73
C ALA A 46 -5.82 -5.94 -9.72
N CYS A 47 -6.90 -6.52 -9.16
CA CYS A 47 -7.12 -7.98 -9.22
C CYS A 47 -7.27 -8.49 -10.64
N GLY A 48 -7.92 -7.71 -11.51
CA GLY A 48 -8.03 -8.01 -12.93
C GLY A 48 -6.69 -7.97 -13.64
N ALA A 49 -5.87 -6.98 -13.36
CA ALA A 49 -4.52 -6.86 -13.90
C ALA A 49 -3.63 -8.03 -13.44
N HIS A 50 -3.62 -8.34 -12.15
CA HIS A 50 -2.90 -9.47 -11.58
C HIS A 50 -3.28 -10.80 -12.25
N ALA A 51 -4.58 -11.07 -12.41
CA ALA A 51 -5.05 -12.29 -13.06
C ALA A 51 -4.70 -12.34 -14.56
N ARG A 52 -4.74 -11.22 -15.27
CA ARG A 52 -4.28 -11.15 -16.67
C ARG A 52 -2.78 -11.37 -16.81
N GLY A 53 -2.00 -11.02 -15.80
CA GLY A 53 -0.57 -11.31 -15.70
C GLY A 53 -0.24 -12.76 -15.29
N GLY A 54 -1.25 -13.63 -15.18
CA GLY A 54 -1.05 -15.03 -14.78
C GLY A 54 -0.99 -15.24 -13.25
N GLY A 55 -1.20 -14.20 -12.46
CA GLY A 55 -1.14 -14.28 -11.02
C GLY A 55 -2.34 -15.00 -10.39
N VAL A 56 -2.09 -15.70 -9.30
CA VAL A 56 -3.10 -16.40 -8.50
C VAL A 56 -3.44 -15.59 -7.26
N LEU A 57 -4.71 -15.22 -7.12
CA LEU A 57 -5.19 -14.53 -5.93
C LEU A 57 -5.38 -15.52 -4.79
N LEU A 58 -4.59 -15.39 -3.75
CA LEU A 58 -4.59 -16.27 -2.61
C LEU A 58 -5.63 -15.89 -1.55
N ALA A 59 -5.64 -14.64 -1.14
CA ALA A 59 -6.43 -14.21 -0.02
C ALA A 59 -6.80 -12.71 -0.07
N LYS A 60 -7.78 -12.16 0.66
CA LYS A 60 -7.92 -10.75 1.07
C LYS A 60 -7.33 -10.61 2.45
N THR A 61 -6.69 -9.51 2.68
CA THR A 61 -6.04 -9.23 3.96
C THR A 61 -6.90 -8.32 4.83
N THR A 62 -6.58 -8.24 6.09
CA THR A 62 -7.29 -7.38 7.05
C THR A 62 -6.84 -5.93 6.94
N MET A 63 -7.71 -5.04 7.34
CA MET A 63 -7.47 -3.62 7.48
C MET A 63 -8.22 -3.08 8.70
N PRO A 64 -7.88 -1.91 9.24
CA PRO A 64 -8.68 -1.25 10.26
C PRO A 64 -10.05 -0.83 9.70
N ASP A 65 -10.98 -0.60 10.61
CA ASP A 65 -12.32 -0.18 10.25
C ASP A 65 -12.28 1.09 9.41
N LEU A 66 -13.02 1.08 8.30
CA LEU A 66 -13.07 2.17 7.32
C LEU A 66 -11.71 2.54 6.67
N GLY A 67 -10.63 1.81 6.96
CA GLY A 67 -9.30 2.14 6.48
C GLY A 67 -8.74 3.45 7.04
N MET A 68 -9.19 3.89 8.21
CA MET A 68 -8.91 5.23 8.76
C MET A 68 -7.81 5.27 9.80
N LEU A 69 -7.19 4.14 10.12
CA LEU A 69 -6.12 4.05 11.11
C LEU A 69 -4.81 3.56 10.48
N SER A 70 -3.70 4.08 10.98
CA SER A 70 -2.36 3.55 10.68
C SER A 70 -2.03 2.33 11.54
N SER A 71 -2.97 1.39 11.64
CA SER A 71 -2.88 0.23 12.52
C SER A 71 -3.58 -1.00 11.96
N GLY A 72 -3.39 -2.14 12.63
CA GLY A 72 -4.10 -3.38 12.35
C GLY A 72 -5.38 -3.58 13.19
N LEU A 73 -5.88 -2.53 13.85
CA LEU A 73 -7.06 -2.59 14.72
C LEU A 73 -8.35 -2.69 13.90
N SER A 74 -9.25 -3.58 14.30
CA SER A 74 -10.58 -3.69 13.72
C SER A 74 -11.58 -4.18 14.76
N SER A 75 -12.82 -3.69 14.69
CA SER A 75 -13.91 -4.11 15.57
C SER A 75 -14.44 -5.51 15.24
N PHE A 76 -14.18 -6.02 14.04
CA PHE A 76 -14.73 -7.29 13.56
C PHE A 76 -13.71 -8.29 13.00
N HIS A 77 -12.48 -7.87 12.75
CA HIS A 77 -11.37 -8.76 12.39
C HIS A 77 -10.44 -8.99 13.57
N LYS A 78 -9.75 -10.12 13.56
CA LYS A 78 -8.63 -10.30 14.47
C LYS A 78 -7.57 -9.24 14.19
N LEU A 79 -6.92 -8.78 15.24
CA LEU A 79 -5.87 -7.80 15.19
C LEU A 79 -4.71 -8.29 14.29
N ALA A 80 -4.35 -7.50 13.30
CA ALA A 80 -3.12 -7.73 12.55
C ALA A 80 -1.91 -7.31 13.40
N ARG A 81 -0.88 -8.11 13.39
CA ARG A 81 0.35 -7.91 14.17
C ARG A 81 1.56 -7.85 13.26
N ASN A 82 2.61 -7.19 13.72
CA ASN A 82 3.89 -7.20 13.03
C ASN A 82 4.55 -8.59 13.21
N PRO A 83 4.90 -9.31 12.14
CA PRO A 83 5.50 -10.65 12.26
C PRO A 83 6.88 -10.67 12.91
N TRP A 84 7.59 -9.54 12.91
CA TRP A 84 8.90 -9.43 13.56
C TRP A 84 8.79 -9.32 15.08
N ASP A 85 7.71 -8.70 15.55
CA ASP A 85 7.37 -8.60 16.97
C ASP A 85 5.84 -8.53 17.09
N ILE A 86 5.24 -9.62 17.51
CA ILE A 86 3.79 -9.75 17.64
C ILE A 86 3.17 -8.87 18.72
N ALA A 87 3.97 -8.23 19.58
CA ALA A 87 3.48 -7.23 20.51
C ALA A 87 3.22 -5.89 19.84
N THR A 88 3.79 -5.67 18.65
CA THR A 88 3.76 -4.41 17.93
C THR A 88 2.76 -4.39 16.79
N ASN A 89 2.48 -3.18 16.33
CA ASN A 89 1.57 -2.86 15.24
C ASN A 89 2.29 -2.98 13.88
N PRO A 90 1.69 -3.57 12.86
CA PRO A 90 2.29 -3.70 11.53
C PRO A 90 2.20 -2.41 10.68
N GLY A 91 1.62 -1.34 11.21
CA GLY A 91 1.22 -0.20 10.40
C GLY A 91 -0.16 -0.42 9.75
N GLY A 92 -0.62 0.55 9.00
CA GLY A 92 -1.93 0.54 8.33
C GLY A 92 -2.09 1.71 7.36
N SER A 93 -3.21 1.71 6.67
CA SER A 93 -4.36 0.80 6.79
C SER A 93 -4.19 -0.53 6.06
N SER A 94 -3.21 -0.73 5.20
CA SER A 94 -2.94 -2.03 4.55
C SER A 94 -2.22 -3.02 5.50
N ALA A 95 -2.69 -3.09 6.74
CA ALA A 95 -2.05 -3.79 7.84
C ALA A 95 -1.86 -5.29 7.57
N GLY A 96 -2.91 -5.96 7.14
CA GLY A 96 -2.87 -7.39 6.85
C GLY A 96 -2.01 -7.74 5.64
N ALA A 97 -1.93 -6.84 4.64
CA ALA A 97 -1.07 -7.04 3.49
C ALA A 97 0.41 -6.94 3.89
N GLY A 98 0.77 -5.93 4.69
CA GLY A 98 2.12 -5.82 5.25
C GLY A 98 2.51 -7.00 6.12
N SER A 99 1.64 -7.38 7.07
CA SER A 99 1.87 -8.57 7.91
C SER A 99 2.04 -9.85 7.09
N ALA A 100 1.18 -10.07 6.09
CA ALA A 100 1.22 -11.27 5.26
C ALA A 100 2.49 -11.33 4.39
N ALA A 101 2.90 -10.19 3.83
CA ALA A 101 4.13 -10.08 3.06
C ALA A 101 5.37 -10.39 3.90
N ALA A 102 5.46 -9.80 5.09
CA ALA A 102 6.56 -10.04 6.02
C ALA A 102 6.57 -11.47 6.56
N ALA A 103 5.40 -12.06 6.79
CA ALA A 103 5.26 -13.46 7.19
C ALA A 103 5.50 -14.46 6.05
N GLY A 104 5.76 -14.01 4.83
CA GLY A 104 6.07 -14.90 3.71
C GLY A 104 4.86 -15.57 3.04
N TYR A 105 3.65 -15.07 3.23
CA TYR A 105 2.42 -15.64 2.65
C TYR A 105 2.22 -15.27 1.16
N GLY A 106 3.28 -15.38 0.40
CA GLY A 106 3.35 -15.09 -1.02
C GLY A 106 4.34 -13.96 -1.33
N PRO A 107 4.73 -13.78 -2.59
CA PRO A 107 5.70 -12.76 -2.97
C PRO A 107 5.07 -11.39 -3.21
N LEU A 108 3.83 -11.33 -3.68
CA LEU A 108 3.20 -10.13 -4.20
C LEU A 108 1.99 -9.73 -3.37
N HIS A 109 2.04 -8.56 -2.78
CA HIS A 109 0.95 -7.98 -2.01
C HIS A 109 0.64 -6.59 -2.53
N ILE A 110 -0.61 -6.18 -2.41
CA ILE A 110 -1.06 -4.85 -2.81
C ILE A 110 -1.83 -4.19 -1.69
N GLY A 111 -1.67 -2.90 -1.55
CA GLY A 111 -2.45 -2.07 -0.66
C GLY A 111 -2.90 -0.78 -1.34
N THR A 112 -3.50 0.12 -0.58
CA THR A 112 -3.82 1.47 -1.03
C THR A 112 -3.24 2.50 -0.08
N ASP A 113 -2.96 3.69 -0.59
CA ASP A 113 -2.27 4.75 0.14
C ASP A 113 -2.91 6.10 -0.18
N ILE A 114 -3.33 6.81 0.84
CA ILE A 114 -3.66 8.24 0.81
C ILE A 114 -2.69 8.97 1.73
N GLY A 115 -2.58 8.53 2.98
CA GLY A 115 -1.78 9.12 4.04
C GLY A 115 -0.60 8.24 4.49
N GLY A 116 -0.16 7.27 3.70
CA GLY A 116 0.93 6.36 4.07
C GLY A 116 0.54 4.88 4.14
N SER A 117 -0.68 4.51 3.76
CA SER A 117 -1.21 3.16 4.05
C SER A 117 -0.58 2.00 3.25
N VAL A 118 0.32 2.25 2.32
CA VAL A 118 1.27 1.27 1.74
C VAL A 118 2.64 1.44 2.39
N ARG A 119 3.09 2.68 2.49
CA ARG A 119 4.46 3.03 2.93
C ARG A 119 4.69 2.72 4.42
N LEU A 120 3.70 3.00 5.28
CA LEU A 120 3.78 2.73 6.71
C LEU A 120 3.90 1.23 7.01
N PRO A 121 2.96 0.36 6.55
CA PRO A 121 3.11 -1.07 6.80
C PRO A 121 4.34 -1.66 6.11
N ALA A 122 4.76 -1.15 4.95
CA ALA A 122 6.00 -1.59 4.33
C ALA A 122 7.22 -1.24 5.19
N GLY A 123 7.33 0.00 5.65
CA GLY A 123 8.45 0.44 6.48
C GLY A 123 8.49 -0.27 7.84
N TRP A 124 7.35 -0.44 8.50
CA TRP A 124 7.30 -1.07 9.83
C TRP A 124 7.50 -2.60 9.78
N CYS A 125 7.17 -3.23 8.66
CA CYS A 125 7.35 -4.67 8.47
C CYS A 125 8.60 -5.05 7.66
N GLY A 126 9.49 -4.10 7.35
CA GLY A 126 10.75 -4.37 6.64
C GLY A 126 10.54 -4.81 5.18
N LEU A 127 9.63 -4.16 4.47
CA LEU A 127 9.26 -4.48 3.09
C LEU A 127 9.60 -3.34 2.13
N VAL A 128 9.62 -3.64 0.85
CA VAL A 128 9.63 -2.65 -0.22
C VAL A 128 8.19 -2.24 -0.52
N GLY A 129 7.84 -0.99 -0.21
CA GLY A 129 6.52 -0.41 -0.50
C GLY A 129 6.63 0.73 -1.49
N LEU A 130 5.89 0.66 -2.58
CA LEU A 130 5.85 1.72 -3.58
C LEU A 130 4.48 2.37 -3.62
N LYS A 131 4.44 3.68 -3.38
CA LYS A 131 3.30 4.53 -3.71
C LYS A 131 3.59 5.22 -5.04
N PRO A 132 3.11 4.70 -6.17
CA PRO A 132 3.33 5.34 -7.46
C PRO A 132 2.57 6.66 -7.57
N SER A 133 2.71 7.34 -8.69
CA SER A 133 1.91 8.52 -9.01
C SER A 133 0.42 8.17 -9.07
N PHE A 134 -0.42 9.14 -8.71
CA PHE A 134 -1.88 9.00 -8.78
C PHE A 134 -2.31 8.60 -10.19
N GLY A 135 -3.18 7.60 -10.29
CA GLY A 135 -3.64 7.05 -11.56
C GLY A 135 -2.67 6.10 -12.28
N ARG A 136 -1.45 5.87 -11.76
CA ARG A 136 -0.50 4.93 -12.37
C ARG A 136 -0.96 3.48 -12.24
N ILE A 137 -1.54 3.10 -11.12
CA ILE A 137 -2.28 1.84 -10.94
C ILE A 137 -3.75 2.20 -10.88
N PRO A 138 -4.56 1.76 -11.84
CA PRO A 138 -5.99 2.07 -11.87
C PRO A 138 -6.73 1.50 -10.66
N ILE A 139 -7.70 2.26 -10.14
CA ILE A 139 -8.54 1.88 -8.99
C ILE A 139 -10.01 1.94 -9.41
N ASP A 140 -10.78 0.91 -9.07
CA ASP A 140 -12.22 0.86 -9.30
C ASP A 140 -12.96 0.45 -8.01
N PRO A 141 -13.83 1.30 -7.45
CA PRO A 141 -14.14 2.66 -7.91
C PRO A 141 -13.00 3.67 -7.66
N PRO A 142 -12.83 4.65 -8.56
CA PRO A 142 -11.82 5.68 -8.38
C PRO A 142 -12.13 6.55 -7.16
N PHE A 143 -11.09 6.98 -6.47
CA PHE A 143 -11.19 7.87 -5.33
C PHE A 143 -10.04 8.87 -5.36
N LEU A 144 -10.37 10.17 -5.31
CA LEU A 144 -9.39 11.23 -5.41
C LEU A 144 -8.31 11.11 -4.32
N GLY A 145 -7.05 11.16 -4.75
CA GLY A 145 -5.89 11.06 -3.86
C GLY A 145 -5.51 9.64 -3.43
N ARG A 146 -6.35 8.64 -3.68
CA ARG A 146 -6.02 7.26 -3.36
C ARG A 146 -5.17 6.63 -4.45
N VAL A 147 -4.10 5.99 -4.04
CA VAL A 147 -3.16 5.28 -4.91
C VAL A 147 -3.10 3.83 -4.48
N ALA A 148 -3.20 2.89 -5.40
CA ALA A 148 -2.82 1.50 -5.12
C ALA A 148 -1.31 1.35 -5.26
N GLY A 149 -0.72 0.47 -4.45
CA GLY A 149 0.72 0.24 -4.48
C GLY A 149 1.11 -1.16 -4.03
N PRO A 150 2.16 -1.74 -4.65
CA PRO A 150 2.70 -3.03 -4.25
C PRO A 150 3.49 -2.94 -2.95
N MET A 151 3.43 -4.03 -2.18
CA MET A 151 4.30 -4.33 -1.05
C MET A 151 4.93 -5.70 -1.27
N THR A 152 6.24 -5.77 -1.25
CA THR A 152 7.01 -6.98 -1.58
C THR A 152 8.25 -7.08 -0.70
N ARG A 153 8.89 -8.24 -0.69
CA ARG A 153 10.15 -8.40 0.06
C ARG A 153 11.37 -7.90 -0.72
N THR A 154 11.29 -7.84 -2.05
CA THR A 154 12.39 -7.40 -2.89
C THR A 154 11.96 -6.29 -3.84
N VAL A 155 12.92 -5.49 -4.30
CA VAL A 155 12.70 -4.48 -5.35
C VAL A 155 12.34 -5.14 -6.68
N ALA A 156 12.95 -6.28 -6.99
CA ALA A 156 12.66 -7.01 -8.22
C ALA A 156 11.19 -7.48 -8.29
N ASP A 157 10.65 -8.04 -7.19
CA ASP A 157 9.24 -8.42 -7.10
C ASP A 157 8.32 -7.19 -7.23
N ASN A 158 8.74 -6.06 -6.66
CA ASN A 158 7.99 -4.80 -6.76
C ASN A 158 7.92 -4.31 -8.20
N ALA A 159 9.05 -4.30 -8.88
CA ALA A 159 9.17 -3.93 -10.28
C ALA A 159 8.37 -4.86 -11.19
N LEU A 160 8.49 -6.17 -11.00
CA LEU A 160 7.69 -7.16 -11.71
C LEU A 160 6.19 -6.91 -11.51
N TYR A 161 5.77 -6.61 -10.28
CA TYR A 161 4.36 -6.35 -10.02
C TYR A 161 3.88 -5.04 -10.65
N MET A 162 4.73 -4.01 -10.67
CA MET A 162 4.43 -2.75 -11.35
C MET A 162 4.28 -2.93 -12.86
N SER A 163 5.05 -3.78 -13.52
CA SER A 163 4.93 -4.05 -14.96
C SER A 163 3.54 -4.56 -15.36
N VAL A 164 2.85 -5.21 -14.43
CA VAL A 164 1.49 -5.73 -14.62
C VAL A 164 0.43 -4.74 -14.17
N LEU A 165 0.62 -4.11 -13.00
CA LEU A 165 -0.39 -3.25 -12.38
C LEU A 165 -0.52 -1.88 -13.04
N SER A 166 0.54 -1.36 -13.65
CA SER A 166 0.58 0.02 -14.20
C SER A 166 -0.10 0.17 -15.56
N ARG A 167 -0.75 -0.87 -16.05
CA ARG A 167 -1.50 -0.80 -17.32
C ARG A 167 -2.81 -0.06 -17.13
N PRO A 168 -3.18 0.85 -18.05
CA PRO A 168 -4.44 1.60 -17.96
C PRO A 168 -5.66 0.69 -17.91
N ASP A 169 -6.70 1.15 -17.21
CA ASP A 169 -7.99 0.47 -17.14
C ASP A 169 -9.12 1.51 -17.25
N ARG A 170 -10.02 1.36 -18.22
CA ARG A 170 -11.08 2.32 -18.51
C ARG A 170 -12.11 2.48 -17.40
N ARG A 171 -12.12 1.59 -16.41
CA ARG A 171 -12.99 1.69 -15.24
C ARG A 171 -12.56 2.78 -14.27
N ASP A 172 -11.29 3.16 -14.31
CA ASP A 172 -10.77 4.30 -13.60
C ASP A 172 -10.63 5.49 -14.54
N GLY A 173 -11.53 6.46 -14.44
CA GLY A 173 -11.46 7.69 -15.24
C GLY A 173 -10.24 8.57 -14.94
N MET A 174 -9.50 8.27 -13.87
CA MET A 174 -8.26 8.96 -13.49
C MET A 174 -7.01 8.14 -13.85
N SER A 175 -7.18 7.02 -14.55
CA SER A 175 -6.05 6.20 -15.02
C SER A 175 -5.15 6.99 -15.93
N LEU A 176 -3.85 7.01 -15.64
CA LEU A 176 -2.87 7.66 -16.53
C LEU A 176 -2.80 6.92 -17.87
N PRO A 177 -2.50 7.63 -18.95
CA PRO A 177 -2.25 7.02 -20.25
C PRO A 177 -1.14 5.97 -20.15
N TYR A 178 -1.18 5.02 -21.07
CA TYR A 178 -0.09 4.05 -21.21
C TYR A 178 1.24 4.76 -21.43
N GLN A 179 2.23 4.31 -20.72
CA GLN A 179 3.63 4.67 -20.93
C GLN A 179 4.44 3.39 -20.95
N ASP A 180 5.34 3.29 -21.90
CA ASP A 180 6.29 2.19 -21.97
C ASP A 180 7.41 2.45 -20.95
N ILE A 181 7.19 1.97 -19.74
CA ILE A 181 8.15 2.07 -18.64
C ILE A 181 8.77 0.69 -18.45
N ASP A 182 10.06 0.61 -18.66
CA ASP A 182 10.81 -0.60 -18.35
C ASP A 182 11.02 -0.75 -16.84
N TRP A 183 10.00 -1.26 -16.17
CA TRP A 183 10.01 -1.50 -14.73
C TRP A 183 11.09 -2.49 -14.29
N MET A 184 11.54 -3.37 -15.19
CA MET A 184 12.51 -4.41 -14.87
C MET A 184 13.95 -3.96 -15.05
N ASN A 185 14.19 -2.79 -15.61
CA ASN A 185 15.51 -2.20 -15.69
C ASN A 185 15.91 -1.63 -14.32
N LEU A 186 16.50 -2.48 -13.48
CA LEU A 186 16.97 -2.15 -12.14
C LEU A 186 18.48 -1.87 -12.09
N ASP A 187 19.19 -2.13 -13.17
CA ASP A 187 20.62 -1.88 -13.31
C ASP A 187 20.86 -0.48 -13.86
N ILE A 188 20.75 0.51 -12.98
CA ILE A 188 20.92 1.91 -13.32
C ILE A 188 22.22 2.47 -12.72
N GLU A 189 22.94 3.26 -13.49
CA GLU A 189 24.11 4.00 -12.99
C GLU A 189 23.64 5.06 -11.99
N VAL A 190 24.00 4.90 -10.74
CA VAL A 190 23.61 5.82 -9.65
C VAL A 190 24.65 6.90 -9.37
N LYS A 191 25.85 6.77 -9.98
CA LYS A 191 26.93 7.73 -9.83
C LYS A 191 26.55 9.08 -10.44
N GLY A 192 26.65 10.12 -9.66
CA GLY A 192 26.31 11.47 -10.12
C GLY A 192 24.83 11.85 -10.00
N LEU A 193 23.96 10.95 -9.55
CA LEU A 193 22.58 11.34 -9.25
C LEU A 193 22.54 12.42 -8.16
N LYS A 194 21.78 13.47 -8.43
CA LYS A 194 21.50 14.51 -7.44
C LYS A 194 20.29 14.11 -6.62
N ILE A 195 20.51 13.86 -5.34
CA ILE A 195 19.45 13.46 -4.40
C ILE A 195 19.21 14.61 -3.44
N GLY A 196 17.97 15.12 -3.38
CA GLY A 196 17.53 16.07 -2.38
C GLY A 196 17.13 15.33 -1.09
N LEU A 197 17.68 15.79 0.05
CA LEU A 197 17.25 15.35 1.36
C LEU A 197 16.42 16.46 2.01
N TRP A 198 15.17 16.14 2.34
CA TRP A 198 14.26 17.04 3.01
C TRP A 198 13.86 16.44 4.35
N LEU A 199 14.41 16.97 5.42
CA LEU A 199 14.21 16.48 6.79
C LEU A 199 13.15 17.26 7.56
N ASP A 200 12.89 18.50 7.14
CA ASP A 200 11.93 19.39 7.79
C ASP A 200 10.94 19.91 6.75
N ALA A 201 9.69 19.54 6.91
CA ALA A 201 8.59 19.98 6.05
C ALA A 201 8.13 21.43 6.37
N GLY A 202 8.64 22.05 7.42
CA GLY A 202 8.32 23.41 7.81
C GLY A 202 6.90 23.58 8.39
N PHE A 203 6.31 22.51 8.92
CA PHE A 203 4.96 22.57 9.50
C PHE A 203 4.96 22.81 11.01
N ASP A 204 6.09 23.06 11.64
CA ASP A 204 6.27 23.31 13.10
C ASP A 204 5.55 22.28 14.02
N GLU A 205 5.11 21.15 13.46
CA GLU A 205 4.54 20.08 14.24
C GLU A 205 5.66 19.30 14.92
N PRO A 206 5.68 19.25 16.25
CA PRO A 206 6.68 18.44 16.93
C PRO A 206 6.50 16.99 16.52
N VAL A 207 7.44 16.43 15.82
CA VAL A 207 7.54 14.98 15.67
C VAL A 207 7.76 14.47 17.09
N GLY A 208 6.67 14.03 17.73
CA GLY A 208 6.68 13.64 19.14
C GLY A 208 7.67 12.54 19.38
N GLY A 209 8.55 12.75 20.34
CA GLY A 209 9.56 11.81 20.68
C GLY A 209 10.98 12.37 20.56
N GLU A 210 11.95 11.61 20.94
CA GLU A 210 13.36 11.96 20.79
C GLU A 210 13.69 12.34 19.36
N PRO A 211 14.53 13.36 19.16
CA PRO A 211 14.95 13.74 17.82
C PRO A 211 15.49 12.49 17.13
N VAL A 212 14.93 12.17 15.96
CA VAL A 212 15.46 11.09 15.13
C VAL A 212 16.96 11.30 15.03
N PRO A 213 17.80 10.38 15.51
CA PRO A 213 19.24 10.57 15.46
C PRO A 213 19.59 10.89 14.00
N PRO A 214 20.48 11.87 13.76
CA PRO A 214 20.81 12.29 12.41
C PRO A 214 21.19 11.04 11.63
N TRP A 215 20.46 10.80 10.52
CA TRP A 215 20.69 9.66 9.66
C TRP A 215 22.19 9.60 9.33
N LYS A 216 22.85 8.55 9.77
CA LYS A 216 24.27 8.32 9.46
C LYS A 216 24.33 7.50 8.17
N PRO A 217 25.00 8.02 7.13
CA PRO A 217 25.24 7.24 5.92
C PRO A 217 25.90 5.92 6.29
N GLN A 218 25.30 4.82 5.88
CA GLN A 218 25.96 3.53 5.95
C GLN A 218 27.14 3.53 4.97
N PRO A 219 28.25 2.82 5.25
CA PRO A 219 29.45 2.84 4.39
C PRO A 219 29.20 2.48 2.92
N ASN A 220 28.12 1.75 2.66
CA ASN A 220 27.72 1.29 1.32
C ASN A 220 26.54 2.10 0.73
N CYS A 221 26.14 3.20 1.36
CA CYS A 221 25.14 4.10 0.80
C CYS A 221 25.77 5.05 -0.19
N LEU A 222 24.99 5.44 -1.20
CA LEU A 222 25.38 6.49 -2.13
C LEU A 222 25.87 7.73 -1.40
N PRO A 223 26.97 8.38 -1.85
CA PRO A 223 27.42 9.63 -1.28
C PRO A 223 26.35 10.70 -1.48
N MET A 224 25.60 10.99 -0.42
CA MET A 224 24.61 12.07 -0.42
C MET A 224 25.33 13.40 -0.23
N GLN A 225 25.23 14.28 -1.22
CA GLN A 225 25.54 15.69 -1.01
C GLN A 225 24.32 16.32 -0.31
N ALA A 226 24.37 16.40 1.01
CA ALA A 226 23.40 17.15 1.77
C ALA A 226 23.54 18.64 1.41
N ARG A 227 22.62 19.18 0.63
CA ARG A 227 22.43 20.62 0.56
C ARG A 227 21.47 21.00 1.67
N SER A 228 21.92 21.84 2.61
CA SER A 228 21.08 22.37 3.67
C SER A 228 19.85 23.02 3.08
N SER A 229 18.68 22.74 3.65
CA SER A 229 17.35 23.19 3.23
C SER A 229 17.12 24.71 3.33
N SER A 230 18.12 25.50 3.68
CA SER A 230 18.01 26.95 3.91
C SER A 230 17.68 27.80 2.66
N ARG A 231 17.44 27.20 1.48
CA ARG A 231 17.15 27.93 0.24
C ARG A 231 15.82 27.62 -0.45
N TRP A 232 14.99 26.76 0.08
CA TRP A 232 13.62 26.65 -0.41
C TRP A 232 12.73 27.61 0.38
N ARG A 233 12.90 28.91 0.16
CA ARG A 233 11.87 29.86 0.54
C ARG A 233 10.71 29.62 -0.41
N HIS A 234 9.52 29.39 0.13
CA HIS A 234 8.29 29.48 -0.62
C HIS A 234 8.30 30.79 -1.42
N SER A 235 8.36 30.71 -2.72
CA SER A 235 7.86 31.79 -3.53
C SER A 235 6.34 31.80 -3.23
N SER A 236 5.94 32.78 -2.44
CA SER A 236 4.55 33.08 -2.15
C SER A 236 3.76 33.05 -3.44
N ILE A 237 2.83 32.10 -3.56
CA ILE A 237 1.71 32.25 -4.48
C ILE A 237 0.89 33.37 -3.87
N ALA A 238 1.05 34.58 -4.40
CA ALA A 238 0.17 35.69 -4.10
C ALA A 238 -1.24 35.35 -4.60
N PRO A 239 -2.30 35.85 -3.92
CA PRO A 239 -3.69 35.58 -4.25
C PRO A 239 -4.10 36.06 -5.63
#